data_a01df01eccb7ebe3e5d9780789187cff
#
_entry.id   a01df01eccb7ebe3e5d9780789187cff
#
_cell.length_a   1.000
_cell.length_b   1.000
_cell.length_c   1.000
_cell.angle_alpha   90.00
_cell.angle_beta   90.00
_cell.angle_gamma   90.00
#
_symmetry.space_group_name_H-M   'P 1'
#
loop_
_entity.id
_entity.type
_entity.pdbx_description
1 polymer ?
#
loop_
_entity_poly.entity_id
_entity_poly.type
_entity_poly.pdbx_seq_one_letter_code
_entity_poly.pdbx_strand_id
1 'polypeptide(L)'
;DIYQGAPFCSPTIVRSGDYDAASGSDIVIITSGLPRKAGQSRLELAQANVNIIKDIAPQITAAAPDAIYIIVSNPVDVLTYVFHKISGVPESHIIGSGTILDTSRLQSTLAKRFCISPKNVHAHVYGEHGDSSFVPWSLVHIANNHIDSYKEHSPDCDRIKWNQDYEEIEQFVKTSGAQVIKNKGATFY
;
A
#
# COMPACT_ATOMS: atom_id res chain seq x y z
N ASP A 1 -0.27 4.71 -22.80
CA ASP A 1 -0.44 3.40 -22.13
C ASP A 1 -1.77 3.32 -21.37
N ILE A 2 -2.09 4.26 -20.47
CA ILE A 2 -3.36 4.21 -19.69
C ILE A 2 -4.58 4.21 -20.63
N TYR A 3 -4.59 5.07 -21.64
CA TYR A 3 -5.69 5.14 -22.62
C TYR A 3 -5.88 3.83 -23.40
N GLN A 4 -4.81 3.06 -23.61
CA GLN A 4 -4.88 1.76 -24.29
C GLN A 4 -5.63 0.69 -23.47
N GLY A 5 -5.77 0.88 -22.16
CA GLY A 5 -6.61 0.07 -21.30
C GLY A 5 -8.11 0.42 -21.34
N ALA A 6 -8.49 1.55 -21.90
CA ALA A 6 -9.87 2.03 -21.92
C ALA A 6 -10.91 1.05 -22.49
N PRO A 7 -10.61 0.21 -23.51
CA PRO A 7 -11.56 -0.78 -24.00
C PRO A 7 -12.00 -1.84 -22.98
N PHE A 8 -11.21 -2.03 -21.92
CA PHE A 8 -11.47 -3.02 -20.84
C PHE A 8 -12.10 -2.40 -19.59
N CYS A 9 -12.37 -1.09 -19.62
CA CYS A 9 -12.92 -0.34 -18.51
C CYS A 9 -14.29 0.25 -18.89
N SER A 10 -15.00 0.77 -17.88
CA SER A 10 -16.16 1.62 -18.14
C SER A 10 -15.76 2.84 -18.98
N PRO A 11 -16.69 3.48 -19.74
CA PRO A 11 -16.37 4.65 -20.53
C PRO A 11 -15.59 5.68 -19.70
N THR A 12 -14.37 5.97 -20.13
CA THR A 12 -13.42 6.77 -19.35
C THR A 12 -12.72 7.77 -20.27
N ILE A 13 -12.61 9.01 -19.83
CA ILE A 13 -11.82 10.04 -20.49
C ILE A 13 -10.46 10.13 -19.80
N VAL A 14 -9.40 9.87 -20.55
CA VAL A 14 -8.01 10.00 -20.07
C VAL A 14 -7.38 11.25 -20.69
N ARG A 15 -6.86 12.13 -19.85
CA ARG A 15 -6.19 13.37 -20.26
C ARG A 15 -4.86 13.50 -19.53
N SER A 16 -3.91 14.19 -20.12
CA SER A 16 -2.71 14.68 -19.47
C SER A 16 -2.77 16.20 -19.38
N GLY A 17 -2.15 16.79 -18.38
CA GLY A 17 -2.10 18.23 -18.18
C GLY A 17 -1.22 18.60 -16.99
N ASP A 18 -1.09 19.88 -16.77
CA ASP A 18 -0.45 20.45 -15.59
C ASP A 18 -1.40 20.43 -14.38
N TYR A 19 -1.03 21.08 -13.28
CA TYR A 19 -1.83 21.11 -12.05
C TYR A 19 -3.25 21.66 -12.27
N ASP A 20 -3.42 22.61 -13.19
CA ASP A 20 -4.74 23.17 -13.53
C ASP A 20 -5.72 22.12 -14.06
N ALA A 21 -5.21 21.05 -14.66
CA ALA A 21 -6.03 19.94 -15.13
C ALA A 21 -6.67 19.13 -13.99
N ALA A 22 -6.18 19.30 -12.76
CA ALA A 22 -6.75 18.69 -11.55
C ALA A 22 -7.94 19.49 -10.98
N SER A 23 -8.26 20.64 -11.54
CA SER A 23 -9.39 21.47 -11.05
C SER A 23 -10.70 20.70 -11.07
N GLY A 24 -11.42 20.72 -9.94
CA GLY A 24 -12.68 19.99 -9.76
C GLY A 24 -12.53 18.49 -9.57
N SER A 25 -11.32 17.99 -9.33
CA SER A 25 -11.11 16.57 -9.00
C SER A 25 -11.69 16.22 -7.62
N ASP A 26 -12.39 15.09 -7.53
CA ASP A 26 -12.87 14.51 -6.28
C ASP A 26 -11.75 13.79 -5.54
N ILE A 27 -10.82 13.18 -6.28
CA ILE A 27 -9.70 12.39 -5.74
C ILE A 27 -8.41 12.76 -6.47
N VAL A 28 -7.35 12.99 -5.69
CA VAL A 28 -5.99 13.18 -6.17
C VAL A 28 -5.08 12.10 -5.60
N ILE A 29 -4.41 11.35 -6.46
CA ILE A 29 -3.47 10.30 -6.05
C ILE A 29 -2.05 10.77 -6.31
N ILE A 30 -1.24 10.88 -5.25
CA ILE A 30 0.16 11.31 -5.33
C ILE A 30 1.08 10.09 -5.34
N THR A 31 1.67 9.83 -6.50
CA THR A 31 2.62 8.74 -6.73
C THR A 31 4.04 9.24 -7.02
N SER A 32 4.25 10.57 -6.96
CA SER A 32 5.52 11.21 -7.27
C SER A 32 6.57 10.91 -6.23
N GLY A 33 7.72 10.39 -6.65
CA GLY A 33 8.83 10.08 -5.75
C GLY A 33 10.00 9.45 -6.51
N LEU A 34 11.16 9.52 -5.89
CA LEU A 34 12.39 8.89 -6.41
C LEU A 34 12.49 7.46 -5.86
N PRO A 35 12.86 6.49 -6.71
CA PRO A 35 13.22 5.15 -6.24
C PRO A 35 14.58 5.18 -5.53
N ARG A 36 14.80 4.24 -4.60
CA ARG A 36 16.07 4.10 -3.91
C ARG A 36 17.18 3.70 -4.88
N LYS A 37 18.29 4.43 -4.84
CA LYS A 37 19.49 4.11 -5.61
C LYS A 37 20.44 3.20 -4.82
N ALA A 38 21.26 2.45 -5.51
CA ALA A 38 22.32 1.65 -4.87
C ALA A 38 23.24 2.56 -4.04
N GLY A 39 23.50 2.17 -2.79
CA GLY A 39 24.33 2.94 -1.86
C GLY A 39 23.64 4.13 -1.18
N GLN A 40 22.43 4.48 -1.57
CA GLN A 40 21.66 5.57 -0.93
C GLN A 40 21.06 5.12 0.40
N SER A 41 21.22 5.94 1.43
CA SER A 41 20.59 5.70 2.73
C SER A 41 19.06 5.89 2.67
N ARG A 42 18.33 5.27 3.61
CA ARG A 42 16.88 5.49 3.75
C ARG A 42 16.55 6.95 4.06
N LEU A 43 17.40 7.62 4.85
CA LEU A 43 17.21 9.02 5.26
C LEU A 43 17.38 9.99 4.09
N GLU A 44 18.41 9.80 3.27
CA GLU A 44 18.63 10.62 2.06
C GLU A 44 17.48 10.50 1.07
N LEU A 45 16.95 9.28 0.86
CA LEU A 45 15.78 9.07 0.03
C LEU A 45 14.54 9.76 0.60
N ALA A 46 14.32 9.62 1.90
CA ALA A 46 13.19 10.26 2.58
C ALA A 46 13.26 11.78 2.44
N GLN A 47 14.43 12.39 2.65
CA GLN A 47 14.60 13.84 2.50
C GLN A 47 14.34 14.30 1.06
N ALA A 48 14.81 13.55 0.06
CA ALA A 48 14.57 13.88 -1.35
C ALA A 48 13.06 13.85 -1.66
N ASN A 49 12.35 12.81 -1.23
CA ASN A 49 10.92 12.67 -1.47
C ASN A 49 10.09 13.69 -0.66
N VAL A 50 10.51 14.04 0.55
CA VAL A 50 9.91 15.16 1.32
C VAL A 50 10.02 16.47 0.55
N ASN A 51 11.15 16.76 -0.09
CA ASN A 51 11.31 17.97 -0.89
C ASN A 51 10.35 17.97 -2.09
N ILE A 52 10.19 16.84 -2.76
CA ILE A 52 9.20 16.69 -3.85
C ILE A 52 7.78 16.98 -3.36
N ILE A 53 7.38 16.43 -2.22
CA ILE A 53 6.04 16.70 -1.64
C ILE A 53 5.89 18.18 -1.28
N LYS A 54 6.93 18.84 -0.75
CA LYS A 54 6.91 20.27 -0.45
C LYS A 54 6.68 21.14 -1.69
N ASP A 55 7.22 20.72 -2.82
CA ASP A 55 7.04 21.43 -4.09
C ASP A 55 5.66 21.18 -4.71
N ILE A 56 5.15 19.96 -4.61
CA ILE A 56 3.87 19.55 -5.21
C ILE A 56 2.66 20.06 -4.38
N ALA A 57 2.70 19.92 -3.07
CA ALA A 57 1.54 20.14 -2.21
C ALA A 57 0.87 21.51 -2.42
N PRO A 58 1.58 22.65 -2.39
CA PRO A 58 0.92 23.94 -2.55
C PRO A 58 0.27 24.12 -3.94
N GLN A 59 0.85 23.55 -4.96
CA GLN A 59 0.35 23.68 -6.34
C GLN A 59 -0.91 22.83 -6.56
N ILE A 60 -0.88 21.56 -6.13
CA ILE A 60 -2.01 20.65 -6.33
C ILE A 60 -3.20 21.02 -5.44
N THR A 61 -2.95 21.50 -4.22
CA THR A 61 -4.04 21.91 -3.31
C THR A 61 -4.67 23.24 -3.73
N ALA A 62 -3.93 24.13 -4.39
CA ALA A 62 -4.51 25.32 -5.01
C ALA A 62 -5.43 24.96 -6.19
N ALA A 63 -5.09 23.92 -6.96
CA ALA A 63 -5.88 23.46 -8.11
C ALA A 63 -7.12 22.64 -7.70
N ALA A 64 -7.02 21.83 -6.67
CA ALA A 64 -8.08 20.90 -6.22
C ALA A 64 -8.30 20.97 -4.69
N PRO A 65 -8.75 22.11 -4.13
CA PRO A 65 -8.77 22.34 -2.67
C PRO A 65 -9.71 21.39 -1.91
N ASP A 66 -10.75 20.90 -2.55
CA ASP A 66 -11.80 20.07 -1.93
C ASP A 66 -11.58 18.57 -2.15
N ALA A 67 -10.54 18.18 -2.87
CA ALA A 67 -10.26 16.78 -3.20
C ALA A 67 -9.86 15.95 -1.98
N ILE A 68 -10.10 14.64 -2.07
CA ILE A 68 -9.49 13.65 -1.18
C ILE A 68 -8.11 13.29 -1.75
N TYR A 69 -7.09 13.41 -0.93
CA TYR A 69 -5.69 13.14 -1.30
C TYR A 69 -5.25 11.76 -0.83
N ILE A 70 -4.80 10.93 -1.76
CA ILE A 70 -4.25 9.60 -1.47
C ILE A 70 -2.74 9.62 -1.72
N ILE A 71 -1.96 9.46 -0.67
CA ILE A 71 -0.50 9.43 -0.73
C ILE A 71 -0.05 7.99 -0.87
N VAL A 72 0.70 7.70 -1.95
CA VAL A 72 1.19 6.34 -2.27
C VAL A 72 2.73 6.28 -2.25
N SER A 73 3.37 7.41 -2.50
CA SER A 73 4.84 7.50 -2.56
C SER A 73 5.53 7.15 -1.24
N ASN A 74 6.67 6.47 -1.31
CA ASN A 74 7.44 6.07 -0.13
C ASN A 74 8.54 7.08 0.24
N PRO A 75 8.82 7.22 1.56
CA PRO A 75 8.20 6.54 2.71
C PRO A 75 6.81 7.10 3.03
N VAL A 76 5.77 6.29 2.80
CA VAL A 76 4.38 6.75 2.74
C VAL A 76 3.89 7.44 4.02
N ASP A 77 4.22 6.91 5.19
CA ASP A 77 3.76 7.47 6.47
C ASP A 77 4.37 8.85 6.71
N VAL A 78 5.67 9.00 6.43
CA VAL A 78 6.37 10.29 6.53
C VAL A 78 5.81 11.30 5.53
N LEU A 79 5.60 10.89 4.28
CA LEU A 79 5.10 11.78 3.23
C LEU A 79 3.65 12.19 3.48
N THR A 80 2.81 11.30 3.99
CA THR A 80 1.45 11.61 4.42
C THR A 80 1.44 12.65 5.54
N TYR A 81 2.29 12.44 6.56
CA TYR A 81 2.44 13.40 7.66
C TYR A 81 2.92 14.78 7.17
N VAL A 82 3.95 14.81 6.32
CA VAL A 82 4.48 16.06 5.75
C VAL A 82 3.41 16.76 4.92
N PHE A 83 2.72 16.03 4.03
CA PHE A 83 1.63 16.58 3.23
C PHE A 83 0.54 17.21 4.10
N HIS A 84 0.09 16.50 5.15
CA HIS A 84 -0.87 17.05 6.12
C HIS A 84 -0.39 18.36 6.74
N LYS A 85 0.90 18.45 7.13
CA LYS A 85 1.43 19.66 7.78
C LYS A 85 1.53 20.88 6.88
N ILE A 86 1.68 20.69 5.57
CA ILE A 86 1.98 21.80 4.65
C ILE A 86 0.85 22.12 3.68
N SER A 87 -0.10 21.22 3.49
CA SER A 87 -1.14 21.35 2.46
C SER A 87 -2.29 22.28 2.84
N GLY A 88 -2.54 22.44 4.14
CA GLY A 88 -3.76 23.12 4.62
C GLY A 88 -5.06 22.35 4.41
N VAL A 89 -4.99 21.15 3.83
CA VAL A 89 -6.14 20.27 3.61
C VAL A 89 -6.59 19.67 4.94
N PRO A 90 -7.91 19.53 5.21
CA PRO A 90 -8.41 18.85 6.40
C PRO A 90 -7.88 17.41 6.51
N GLU A 91 -7.54 16.97 7.72
CA GLU A 91 -7.01 15.63 7.96
C GLU A 91 -7.93 14.52 7.42
N SER A 92 -9.25 14.72 7.50
CA SER A 92 -10.26 13.80 6.97
C SER A 92 -10.21 13.61 5.45
N HIS A 93 -9.52 14.48 4.73
CA HIS A 93 -9.33 14.41 3.28
C HIS A 93 -7.96 13.86 2.88
N ILE A 94 -7.14 13.42 3.84
CA ILE A 94 -5.79 12.92 3.56
C ILE A 94 -5.69 11.45 3.98
N ILE A 95 -5.33 10.59 3.02
CA ILE A 95 -5.20 9.15 3.20
C ILE A 95 -3.80 8.72 2.76
N GLY A 96 -3.03 8.13 3.66
CA GLY A 96 -1.85 7.37 3.27
C GLY A 96 -2.24 5.94 2.88
N SER A 97 -1.66 5.40 1.81
CA SER A 97 -1.91 4.00 1.43
C SER A 97 -1.42 2.99 2.49
N GLY A 98 -0.47 3.40 3.32
CA GLY A 98 -0.03 2.65 4.50
C GLY A 98 0.27 1.19 4.19
N THR A 99 -0.32 0.30 4.96
CA THR A 99 -0.12 -1.16 4.90
C THR A 99 -1.14 -1.90 4.02
N ILE A 100 -1.83 -1.21 3.10
CA ILE A 100 -2.81 -1.85 2.19
C ILE A 100 -2.16 -2.95 1.35
N LEU A 101 -0.96 -2.68 0.79
CA LEU A 101 -0.25 -3.66 -0.01
C LEU A 101 0.27 -4.83 0.84
N ASP A 102 0.75 -4.56 2.05
CA ASP A 102 1.18 -5.61 2.98
C ASP A 102 0.00 -6.48 3.41
N THR A 103 -1.16 -5.89 3.63
CA THR A 103 -2.43 -6.58 3.87
C THR A 103 -2.79 -7.50 2.70
N SER A 104 -2.69 -7.02 1.46
CA SER A 104 -2.93 -7.84 0.27
C SER A 104 -1.97 -9.03 0.16
N ARG A 105 -0.69 -8.83 0.49
CA ARG A 105 0.31 -9.89 0.55
C ARG A 105 -0.01 -10.92 1.62
N LEU A 106 -0.40 -10.47 2.82
CA LEU A 106 -0.84 -11.34 3.91
C LEU A 106 -2.05 -12.19 3.50
N GLN A 107 -3.10 -11.55 2.98
CA GLN A 107 -4.32 -12.24 2.53
C GLN A 107 -4.02 -13.27 1.45
N SER A 108 -3.21 -12.91 0.45
CA SER A 108 -2.82 -13.81 -0.63
C SER A 108 -1.99 -15.00 -0.13
N THR A 109 -1.11 -14.76 0.85
CA THR A 109 -0.27 -15.80 1.46
C THR A 109 -1.13 -16.79 2.25
N LEU A 110 -2.04 -16.29 3.09
CA LEU A 110 -2.96 -17.11 3.86
C LEU A 110 -3.91 -17.88 2.93
N ALA A 111 -4.47 -17.22 1.91
CA ALA A 111 -5.34 -17.87 0.94
C ALA A 111 -4.67 -19.03 0.22
N LYS A 112 -3.41 -18.84 -0.20
CA LYS A 112 -2.60 -19.90 -0.81
C LYS A 112 -2.35 -21.05 0.17
N ARG A 113 -2.07 -20.74 1.43
CA ARG A 113 -1.81 -21.75 2.46
C ARG A 113 -3.05 -22.58 2.78
N PHE A 114 -4.21 -21.94 2.84
CA PHE A 114 -5.48 -22.62 3.13
C PHE A 114 -6.20 -23.16 1.89
N CYS A 115 -5.64 -22.99 0.70
CA CYS A 115 -6.27 -23.38 -0.57
C CYS A 115 -7.67 -22.80 -0.76
N ILE A 116 -7.86 -21.51 -0.39
CA ILE A 116 -9.13 -20.81 -0.46
C ILE A 116 -9.00 -19.52 -1.27
N SER A 117 -10.14 -18.90 -1.58
CA SER A 117 -10.15 -17.58 -2.19
C SER A 117 -9.63 -16.51 -1.21
N PRO A 118 -8.76 -15.58 -1.65
CA PRO A 118 -8.34 -14.44 -0.83
C PRO A 118 -9.51 -13.61 -0.29
N LYS A 119 -10.65 -13.61 -0.96
CA LYS A 119 -11.88 -12.93 -0.51
C LYS A 119 -12.44 -13.48 0.80
N ASN A 120 -12.07 -14.71 1.17
CA ASN A 120 -12.47 -15.33 2.43
C ASN A 120 -11.47 -15.13 3.56
N VAL A 121 -10.40 -14.37 3.31
CA VAL A 121 -9.37 -14.06 4.31
C VAL A 121 -9.60 -12.64 4.84
N HIS A 122 -9.95 -12.54 6.09
CA HIS A 122 -10.13 -11.28 6.82
C HIS A 122 -8.93 -11.06 7.74
N ALA A 123 -7.87 -10.54 7.17
CA ALA A 123 -6.60 -10.27 7.84
C ALA A 123 -6.06 -8.92 7.40
N HIS A 124 -5.46 -8.19 8.31
CA HIS A 124 -4.89 -6.87 8.04
C HIS A 124 -3.51 -6.74 8.69
N VAL A 125 -2.64 -5.98 8.03
CA VAL A 125 -1.39 -5.51 8.60
C VAL A 125 -1.59 -4.11 9.13
N TYR A 126 -1.08 -3.83 10.31
CA TYR A 126 -1.20 -2.53 10.98
C TYR A 126 0.17 -1.92 11.26
N GLY A 127 0.15 -0.64 11.60
CA GLY A 127 1.34 0.14 11.92
C GLY A 127 1.91 0.87 10.71
N GLU A 128 3.17 1.23 10.79
CA GLU A 128 3.91 1.88 9.72
C GLU A 128 4.18 0.90 8.56
N HIS A 129 4.15 1.38 7.32
CA HIS A 129 4.62 0.59 6.17
C HIS A 129 6.15 0.41 6.24
N GLY A 130 6.60 -0.61 6.95
CA GLY A 130 8.02 -0.88 7.22
C GLY A 130 8.24 -1.99 8.23
N ASP A 131 9.40 -1.95 8.88
CA ASP A 131 9.85 -3.02 9.78
C ASP A 131 9.00 -3.10 11.08
N SER A 132 8.34 -1.99 11.47
CA SER A 132 7.49 -1.90 12.67
C SER A 132 6.03 -2.33 12.44
N SER A 133 5.66 -2.68 11.22
CA SER A 133 4.33 -3.24 10.95
C SER A 133 4.11 -4.56 11.67
N PHE A 134 2.86 -4.90 11.97
CA PHE A 134 2.52 -6.14 12.65
C PHE A 134 1.15 -6.67 12.21
N VAL A 135 0.94 -7.96 12.44
CA VAL A 135 -0.34 -8.63 12.20
C VAL A 135 -1.01 -8.91 13.55
N PRO A 136 -2.19 -8.36 13.84
CA PRO A 136 -2.96 -8.73 15.03
C PRO A 136 -3.62 -10.10 14.81
N TRP A 137 -2.91 -11.18 15.03
CA TRP A 137 -3.34 -12.55 14.75
C TRP A 137 -4.66 -12.92 15.45
N SER A 138 -4.92 -12.34 16.61
CA SER A 138 -6.18 -12.48 17.34
C SER A 138 -7.43 -11.96 16.60
N LEU A 139 -7.22 -11.14 15.55
CA LEU A 139 -8.28 -10.58 14.72
C LEU A 139 -8.36 -11.24 13.33
N VAL A 140 -7.53 -12.24 13.06
CA VAL A 140 -7.50 -12.92 11.76
C VAL A 140 -8.60 -13.97 11.68
N HIS A 141 -9.46 -13.85 10.68
CA HIS A 141 -10.56 -14.78 10.42
C HIS A 141 -10.47 -15.34 8.99
N ILE A 142 -10.85 -16.60 8.87
CA ILE A 142 -10.98 -17.32 7.61
C ILE A 142 -12.43 -17.77 7.48
N ALA A 143 -13.13 -17.31 6.46
CA ALA A 143 -14.55 -17.64 6.24
C ALA A 143 -15.39 -17.52 7.53
N ASN A 144 -15.25 -16.41 8.27
CA ASN A 144 -15.90 -16.08 9.54
C ASN A 144 -15.46 -16.89 10.77
N ASN A 145 -14.51 -17.83 10.64
CA ASN A 145 -13.93 -18.53 11.77
C ASN A 145 -12.60 -17.90 12.16
N HIS A 146 -12.29 -17.83 13.45
CA HIS A 146 -10.97 -17.44 13.90
C HIS A 146 -9.92 -18.37 13.30
N ILE A 147 -8.76 -17.85 12.94
CA ILE A 147 -7.74 -18.61 12.22
C ILE A 147 -7.32 -19.89 12.96
N ASP A 148 -7.23 -19.87 14.27
CA ASP A 148 -6.86 -21.06 15.06
C ASP A 148 -7.93 -22.14 15.00
N SER A 149 -9.21 -21.77 15.14
CA SER A 149 -10.33 -22.72 14.97
C SER A 149 -10.41 -23.26 13.55
N TYR A 150 -10.11 -22.43 12.56
CA TYR A 150 -10.11 -22.88 11.17
C TYR A 150 -8.97 -23.89 10.91
N LYS A 151 -7.79 -23.71 11.51
CA LYS A 151 -6.70 -24.67 11.44
C LYS A 151 -7.05 -26.05 11.95
N GLU A 152 -7.76 -26.11 13.08
CA GLU A 152 -8.15 -27.37 13.74
C GLU A 152 -9.12 -28.20 12.87
N HIS A 153 -9.93 -27.53 12.04
CA HIS A 153 -10.99 -28.17 11.26
C HIS A 153 -10.76 -28.13 9.74
N SER A 154 -9.66 -27.56 9.29
CA SER A 154 -9.33 -27.49 7.86
C SER A 154 -8.95 -28.88 7.35
N PRO A 155 -9.58 -29.40 6.28
CA PRO A 155 -9.11 -30.60 5.60
C PRO A 155 -7.67 -30.36 5.16
N ASP A 156 -6.84 -31.39 5.34
CA ASP A 156 -5.41 -31.37 5.00
C ASP A 156 -5.07 -30.62 3.72
N CYS A 157 -4.79 -29.36 3.81
CA CYS A 157 -3.87 -28.71 2.90
C CYS A 157 -2.48 -29.20 3.34
N ASP A 158 -2.18 -30.43 3.00
CA ASP A 158 -1.21 -31.40 3.48
C ASP A 158 0.27 -30.97 3.46
N ARG A 159 0.59 -29.67 3.43
CA ARG A 159 1.95 -29.24 3.13
C ARG A 159 2.54 -28.22 4.09
N ILE A 160 1.86 -27.90 5.18
CA ILE A 160 2.30 -26.80 6.03
C ILE A 160 2.35 -27.22 7.49
N LYS A 161 3.57 -27.24 8.03
CA LYS A 161 3.81 -27.40 9.47
C LYS A 161 3.43 -26.11 10.20
N TRP A 162 2.28 -26.11 10.87
CA TRP A 162 1.65 -24.93 11.44
C TRP A 162 2.33 -24.30 12.67
N ASN A 163 3.30 -24.96 13.29
CA ASN A 163 3.84 -24.55 14.60
C ASN A 163 4.97 -23.48 14.55
N GLN A 164 5.33 -22.99 13.37
CA GLN A 164 6.38 -21.97 13.22
C GLN A 164 5.91 -20.75 12.38
N ASP A 165 4.60 -20.62 12.14
CA ASP A 165 4.16 -19.99 10.90
C ASP A 165 3.79 -18.53 10.97
N TYR A 166 3.36 -17.99 12.11
CA TYR A 166 2.91 -16.60 12.18
C TYR A 166 4.08 -15.61 12.00
N GLU A 167 5.19 -15.87 12.68
CA GLU A 167 6.39 -15.03 12.54
C GLU A 167 6.99 -15.13 11.14
N GLU A 168 7.02 -16.33 10.55
CA GLU A 168 7.50 -16.52 9.18
C GLU A 168 6.62 -15.80 8.14
N ILE A 169 5.30 -15.87 8.29
CA ILE A 169 4.35 -15.17 7.41
C ILE A 169 4.55 -13.67 7.55
N GLU A 170 4.62 -13.17 8.77
CA GLU A 170 4.82 -11.75 9.01
C GLU A 170 6.15 -11.27 8.44
N GLN A 171 7.22 -12.01 8.64
CA GLN A 171 8.53 -11.72 8.08
C GLN A 171 8.52 -11.78 6.53
N PHE A 172 7.84 -12.76 5.95
CA PHE A 172 7.66 -12.84 4.50
C PHE A 172 6.94 -11.60 3.95
N VAL A 173 5.86 -11.17 4.59
CA VAL A 173 5.10 -9.97 4.20
C VAL A 173 6.00 -8.74 4.25
N LYS A 174 6.72 -8.51 5.35
CA LYS A 174 7.66 -7.39 5.53
C LYS A 174 8.78 -7.36 4.48
N THR A 175 9.29 -8.51 4.10
CA THR A 175 10.43 -8.62 3.17
C THR A 175 10.02 -8.75 1.69
N SER A 176 8.76 -8.95 1.40
CA SER A 176 8.26 -9.18 0.04
C SER A 176 8.65 -8.09 -0.94
N GLY A 177 8.57 -6.82 -0.54
CA GLY A 177 8.97 -5.70 -1.38
C GLY A 177 10.45 -5.76 -1.77
N ALA A 178 11.33 -6.06 -0.82
CA ALA A 178 12.75 -6.22 -1.07
C ALA A 178 13.05 -7.41 -2.01
N GLN A 179 12.31 -8.51 -1.88
CA GLN A 179 12.44 -9.66 -2.77
C GLN A 179 12.02 -9.32 -4.22
N VAL A 180 10.93 -8.56 -4.39
CA VAL A 180 10.50 -8.11 -5.72
C VAL A 180 11.58 -7.21 -6.34
N ILE A 181 12.13 -6.25 -5.60
CA ILE A 181 13.20 -5.38 -6.08
C ILE A 181 14.44 -6.20 -6.46
N LYS A 182 14.84 -7.17 -5.64
CA LYS A 182 15.97 -8.04 -5.92
C LYS A 182 15.81 -8.80 -7.24
N ASN A 183 14.59 -9.25 -7.55
CA ASN A 183 14.32 -10.10 -8.72
C ASN A 183 13.99 -9.30 -9.99
N LYS A 184 13.40 -8.12 -9.86
CA LYS A 184 12.91 -7.30 -10.98
C LYS A 184 13.61 -5.95 -11.14
N GLY A 185 14.46 -5.55 -10.19
CA GLY A 185 15.12 -4.24 -10.17
C GLY A 185 14.27 -3.12 -9.57
N ALA A 186 12.95 -3.24 -9.56
CA ALA A 186 12.02 -2.30 -8.94
C ALA A 186 10.71 -3.01 -8.57
N THR A 187 9.89 -2.38 -7.73
CA THR A 187 8.49 -2.77 -7.54
C THR A 187 7.66 -2.08 -8.61
N PHE A 188 7.23 -2.84 -9.60
CA PHE A 188 6.28 -2.37 -10.61
C PHE A 188 4.86 -2.72 -10.14
N TYR A 189 4.05 -1.72 -9.93
CA TYR A 189 2.64 -1.86 -9.56
C TYR A 189 1.78 -0.99 -10.47
#